data_de122f9d4cc3007e0a0be98f81e62b31
#
_entry.id   de122f9d4cc3007e0a0be98f81e62b31
#
_cell.length_a   1.000
_cell.length_b   1.000
_cell.length_c   1.000
_cell.angle_alpha   90.00
_cell.angle_beta   90.00
_cell.angle_gamma   90.00
#
_symmetry.space_group_name_H-M   'P 1'
#
loop_
_entity.id
_entity.type
_entity.pdbx_description
1 polymer ?
#
loop_
_entity_poly.entity_id
_entity_poly.type
_entity_poly.pdbx_seq_one_letter_code
_entity_poly.pdbx_strand_id
1 'polypeptide(L)'
;MLHGKTTVEEKEIILNKFLKNEFKILVSTTIIEVGIDFPNANVIIIENANKFGLSQLHQLRGRVGRGSKESSCILMFKSNLSENAKKRISILKDSNDGFKISEEDMKLRGFGDILGFKQSGIKNFKLADPVHNHDLFILAEKEIKRIENNNEDISKFKPLIKLYDRADIINDIA
;
A
#
# COMPACT_ATOMS: atom_id res chain seq x y z
N MET A 1 21.92 -13.51 -9.20
CA MET A 1 21.22 -12.79 -8.12
C MET A 1 21.05 -11.34 -8.52
N LEU A 2 19.86 -10.75 -8.30
CA LEU A 2 19.59 -9.33 -8.56
C LEU A 2 19.42 -8.57 -7.25
N HIS A 3 20.05 -7.41 -7.14
CA HIS A 3 19.97 -6.55 -5.93
C HIS A 3 20.10 -5.07 -6.30
N GLY A 4 19.93 -4.15 -5.35
CA GLY A 4 19.94 -2.71 -5.60
C GLY A 4 21.24 -2.11 -6.16
N LYS A 5 22.34 -2.85 -6.12
CA LYS A 5 23.65 -2.43 -6.70
C LYS A 5 23.91 -3.03 -8.10
N THR A 6 23.00 -3.86 -8.63
CA THR A 6 23.12 -4.43 -9.98
C THR A 6 22.83 -3.32 -11.00
N THR A 7 23.71 -3.15 -11.99
CA THR A 7 23.50 -2.16 -13.04
C THR A 7 22.29 -2.49 -13.91
N VAL A 8 21.79 -1.52 -14.68
CA VAL A 8 20.63 -1.71 -15.55
C VAL A 8 20.94 -2.77 -16.61
N GLU A 9 22.14 -2.71 -17.21
CA GLU A 9 22.58 -3.64 -18.25
C GLU A 9 22.69 -5.08 -17.70
N GLU A 10 23.33 -5.24 -16.55
CA GLU A 10 23.44 -6.56 -15.89
C GLU A 10 22.06 -7.13 -15.55
N LYS A 11 21.14 -6.28 -15.07
CA LYS A 11 19.77 -6.67 -14.75
C LYS A 11 19.06 -7.20 -16.00
N GLU A 12 19.14 -6.48 -17.11
CA GLU A 12 18.52 -6.90 -18.38
C GLU A 12 19.09 -8.24 -18.89
N ILE A 13 20.41 -8.41 -18.84
CA ILE A 13 21.07 -9.66 -19.23
C ILE A 13 20.57 -10.84 -18.38
N ILE A 14 20.53 -10.67 -17.05
CA ILE A 14 20.08 -11.73 -16.14
C ILE A 14 18.62 -12.07 -16.36
N LEU A 15 17.75 -11.06 -16.53
CA LEU A 15 16.33 -11.26 -16.77
C LEU A 15 16.07 -11.97 -18.10
N ASN A 16 16.75 -11.56 -19.18
CA ASN A 16 16.65 -12.20 -20.48
C ASN A 16 17.08 -13.67 -20.45
N LYS A 17 18.15 -14.00 -19.74
CA LYS A 17 18.58 -15.39 -19.54
C LYS A 17 17.55 -16.21 -18.76
N PHE A 18 16.95 -15.63 -17.72
CA PHE A 18 15.88 -16.29 -16.97
C PHE A 18 14.64 -16.54 -17.84
N LEU A 19 14.22 -15.55 -18.62
CA LEU A 19 13.09 -15.69 -19.55
C LEU A 19 13.34 -16.75 -20.64
N LYS A 20 14.60 -16.92 -21.07
CA LYS A 20 15.03 -17.97 -21.99
C LYS A 20 15.20 -19.35 -21.32
N ASN A 21 14.92 -19.48 -20.03
CA ASN A 21 15.12 -20.70 -19.23
C ASN A 21 16.58 -21.20 -19.17
N GLU A 22 17.57 -20.33 -19.36
CA GLU A 22 18.97 -20.68 -19.22
C GLU A 22 19.33 -21.06 -17.77
N PHE A 23 18.57 -20.54 -16.80
CA PHE A 23 18.59 -20.99 -15.41
C PHE A 23 17.18 -21.04 -14.83
N LYS A 24 16.98 -21.90 -13.82
CA LYS A 24 15.66 -22.25 -13.28
C LYS A 24 15.26 -21.44 -12.04
N ILE A 25 16.20 -20.81 -11.39
CA ILE A 25 15.99 -20.07 -10.13
C ILE A 25 16.55 -18.67 -10.28
N LEU A 26 15.70 -17.68 -10.01
CA LEU A 26 16.11 -16.28 -9.92
C LEU A 26 15.97 -15.81 -8.46
N VAL A 27 17.09 -15.40 -7.87
CA VAL A 27 17.10 -14.78 -6.53
C VAL A 27 17.21 -13.28 -6.70
N SER A 28 16.28 -12.54 -6.07
CA SER A 28 16.23 -11.08 -6.18
C SER A 28 15.79 -10.44 -4.87
N THR A 29 16.21 -9.20 -4.66
CA THR A 29 15.54 -8.31 -3.73
C THR A 29 14.28 -7.73 -4.38
N THR A 30 13.58 -6.81 -3.72
CA THR A 30 12.33 -6.17 -4.15
C THR A 30 12.36 -5.45 -5.51
N ILE A 31 13.51 -5.42 -6.17
CA ILE A 31 13.72 -4.76 -7.49
C ILE A 31 12.80 -5.30 -8.60
N ILE A 32 12.19 -6.47 -8.41
CA ILE A 32 11.31 -7.13 -9.41
C ILE A 32 9.84 -6.67 -9.27
N GLU A 33 9.54 -5.72 -8.40
CA GLU A 33 8.15 -5.34 -8.09
C GLU A 33 7.41 -4.74 -9.29
N VAL A 34 8.08 -4.10 -10.25
CA VAL A 34 7.41 -3.34 -11.32
C VAL A 34 7.91 -3.72 -12.72
N GLY A 35 6.96 -4.00 -13.60
CA GLY A 35 7.15 -3.96 -15.06
C GLY A 35 7.68 -5.21 -15.73
N ILE A 36 7.98 -6.32 -15.03
CA ILE A 36 8.49 -7.55 -15.66
C ILE A 36 7.58 -8.73 -15.32
N ASP A 37 7.12 -9.43 -16.35
CA ASP A 37 6.35 -10.66 -16.23
C ASP A 37 7.24 -11.87 -16.45
N PHE A 38 6.99 -12.91 -15.67
CA PHE A 38 7.72 -14.18 -15.78
C PHE A 38 6.77 -15.32 -16.16
N PRO A 39 6.39 -15.44 -17.44
CA PRO A 39 5.40 -16.45 -17.88
C PRO A 39 5.86 -17.89 -17.63
N ASN A 40 7.18 -18.10 -17.55
CA ASN A 40 7.78 -19.41 -17.29
C ASN A 40 7.95 -19.71 -15.79
N ALA A 41 7.75 -18.71 -14.91
CA ALA A 41 7.86 -18.90 -13.47
C ALA A 41 6.49 -19.28 -12.90
N ASN A 42 6.42 -20.43 -12.26
CA ASN A 42 5.21 -20.94 -11.62
C ASN A 42 5.31 -21.02 -10.09
N VAL A 43 6.47 -20.71 -9.52
CA VAL A 43 6.65 -20.62 -8.06
C VAL A 43 7.34 -19.33 -7.69
N ILE A 44 6.79 -18.62 -6.71
CA ILE A 44 7.44 -17.50 -6.04
C ILE A 44 7.57 -17.79 -4.54
N ILE A 45 8.75 -17.55 -3.99
CA ILE A 45 9.01 -17.66 -2.56
C ILE A 45 9.37 -16.27 -2.04
N ILE A 46 8.61 -15.77 -1.08
CA ILE A 46 8.81 -14.45 -0.47
C ILE A 46 9.32 -14.63 0.94
N GLU A 47 10.60 -14.35 1.14
CA GLU A 47 11.23 -14.37 2.47
C GLU A 47 10.84 -13.15 3.29
N ASN A 48 10.68 -13.33 4.60
CA ASN A 48 10.26 -12.28 5.54
C ASN A 48 8.98 -11.56 5.08
N ALA A 49 7.99 -12.30 4.59
CA ALA A 49 6.74 -11.78 4.06
C ALA A 49 6.02 -10.81 5.03
N ASN A 50 6.24 -10.95 6.33
CA ASN A 50 5.70 -10.08 7.36
C ASN A 50 6.22 -8.62 7.30
N LYS A 51 7.32 -8.37 6.59
CA LYS A 51 7.89 -7.02 6.41
C LYS A 51 7.28 -6.27 5.22
N PHE A 52 6.56 -6.96 4.35
CA PHE A 52 5.93 -6.36 3.17
C PHE A 52 4.53 -5.84 3.48
N GLY A 53 4.14 -4.79 2.78
CA GLY A 53 2.75 -4.33 2.73
C GLY A 53 1.86 -5.32 1.96
N LEU A 54 0.55 -5.27 2.22
CA LEU A 54 -0.40 -6.18 1.58
C LEU A 54 -0.42 -5.99 0.05
N SER A 55 -0.42 -4.74 -0.42
CA SER A 55 -0.34 -4.42 -1.86
C SER A 55 0.95 -4.94 -2.49
N GLN A 56 2.10 -4.84 -1.80
CA GLN A 56 3.38 -5.36 -2.30
C GLN A 56 3.34 -6.88 -2.45
N LEU A 57 2.84 -7.58 -1.42
CA LEU A 57 2.68 -9.04 -1.48
C LEU A 57 1.77 -9.46 -2.64
N HIS A 58 0.67 -8.72 -2.87
CA HIS A 58 -0.23 -8.98 -3.99
C HIS A 58 0.47 -8.77 -5.34
N GLN A 59 1.22 -7.69 -5.51
CA GLN A 59 2.00 -7.43 -6.73
C GLN A 59 3.05 -8.51 -6.99
N LEU A 60 3.78 -8.95 -5.94
CA LEU A 60 4.75 -10.03 -6.06
C LEU A 60 4.09 -11.36 -6.45
N ARG A 61 2.96 -11.71 -5.80
CA ARG A 61 2.19 -12.91 -6.18
C ARG A 61 1.76 -12.87 -7.64
N GLY A 62 1.34 -11.72 -8.15
CA GLY A 62 0.94 -11.53 -9.54
C GLY A 62 2.06 -11.63 -10.57
N ARG A 63 3.34 -11.81 -10.16
CA ARG A 63 4.48 -12.01 -11.08
C ARG A 63 4.62 -13.43 -11.58
N VAL A 64 3.94 -14.38 -11.00
CA VAL A 64 3.91 -15.79 -11.42
C VAL A 64 2.51 -16.20 -11.81
N GLY A 65 2.39 -17.32 -12.54
CA GLY A 65 1.07 -17.87 -12.91
C GLY A 65 0.38 -17.20 -14.08
N ARG A 66 1.13 -16.51 -14.93
CA ARG A 66 0.59 -15.91 -16.16
C ARG A 66 0.62 -16.88 -17.36
N GLY A 67 1.10 -18.10 -17.16
CA GLY A 67 1.09 -19.17 -18.13
C GLY A 67 -0.07 -20.15 -17.92
N SER A 68 -0.06 -21.24 -18.67
CA SER A 68 -1.07 -22.33 -18.58
C SER A 68 -0.87 -23.28 -17.39
N LYS A 69 0.22 -23.13 -16.62
CA LYS A 69 0.56 -24.00 -15.49
C LYS A 69 0.03 -23.43 -14.18
N GLU A 70 -0.34 -24.31 -13.27
CA GLU A 70 -0.63 -23.91 -11.87
C GLU A 70 0.56 -23.20 -11.24
N SER A 71 0.28 -22.18 -10.46
CA SER A 71 1.29 -21.37 -9.79
C SER A 71 1.11 -21.39 -8.28
N SER A 72 2.24 -21.28 -7.58
CA SER A 72 2.29 -21.27 -6.12
C SER A 72 3.04 -20.05 -5.60
N CYS A 73 2.47 -19.39 -4.60
CA CYS A 73 3.11 -18.32 -3.86
C CYS A 73 3.37 -18.78 -2.42
N ILE A 74 4.63 -18.90 -2.04
CA ILE A 74 5.06 -19.37 -0.72
C ILE A 74 5.53 -18.17 0.08
N LEU A 75 4.85 -17.91 1.21
CA LEU A 75 5.20 -16.84 2.13
C LEU A 75 5.99 -17.41 3.31
N MET A 76 7.23 -16.98 3.47
CA MET A 76 8.09 -17.38 4.59
C MET A 76 8.16 -16.25 5.62
N PHE A 77 7.95 -16.56 6.88
CA PHE A 77 7.98 -15.60 7.98
C PHE A 77 8.40 -16.25 9.30
N LYS A 78 8.84 -15.43 10.25
CA LYS A 78 9.19 -15.90 11.61
C LYS A 78 7.93 -16.17 12.41
N SER A 79 8.02 -17.05 13.41
CA SER A 79 6.89 -17.50 14.25
C SER A 79 6.16 -16.37 15.00
N ASN A 80 6.86 -15.32 15.41
CA ASN A 80 6.28 -14.22 16.19
C ASN A 80 5.82 -13.10 15.26
N LEU A 81 4.60 -13.24 14.72
CA LEU A 81 3.96 -12.22 13.89
C LEU A 81 3.14 -11.25 14.74
N SER A 82 3.20 -9.96 14.41
CA SER A 82 2.24 -8.98 14.91
C SER A 82 0.84 -9.29 14.38
N GLU A 83 -0.20 -8.85 15.09
CA GLU A 83 -1.59 -9.06 14.65
C GLU A 83 -1.86 -8.48 13.26
N ASN A 84 -1.30 -7.30 12.96
CA ASN A 84 -1.41 -6.71 11.62
C ASN A 84 -0.71 -7.54 10.53
N ALA A 85 0.41 -8.18 10.85
CA ALA A 85 1.08 -9.07 9.90
C ALA A 85 0.28 -10.35 9.65
N LYS A 86 -0.31 -10.94 10.70
CA LYS A 86 -1.22 -12.08 10.56
C LYS A 86 -2.41 -11.76 9.69
N LYS A 87 -3.07 -10.61 9.92
CA LYS A 87 -4.21 -10.15 9.11
C LYS A 87 -3.83 -9.99 7.64
N ARG A 88 -2.71 -9.34 7.32
CA ARG A 88 -2.25 -9.18 5.92
C ARG A 88 -2.04 -10.52 5.23
N ILE A 89 -1.38 -11.47 5.89
CA ILE A 89 -1.12 -12.80 5.34
C ILE A 89 -2.42 -13.57 5.11
N SER A 90 -3.37 -13.51 6.07
CA SER A 90 -4.69 -14.13 5.91
C SER A 90 -5.46 -13.56 4.73
N ILE A 91 -5.56 -12.23 4.62
CA ILE A 91 -6.24 -11.57 3.51
C ILE A 91 -5.66 -11.99 2.16
N LEU A 92 -4.33 -12.02 2.05
CA LEU A 92 -3.67 -12.45 0.81
C LEU A 92 -3.92 -13.92 0.47
N LYS A 93 -4.03 -14.79 1.48
CA LYS A 93 -4.36 -16.21 1.31
C LYS A 93 -5.80 -16.41 0.86
N ASP A 94 -6.73 -15.65 1.43
CA ASP A 94 -8.17 -15.84 1.26
C ASP A 94 -8.74 -15.15 0.01
N SER A 95 -7.99 -14.24 -0.62
CA SER A 95 -8.46 -13.50 -1.79
C SER A 95 -7.40 -13.35 -2.87
N ASN A 96 -7.86 -13.50 -4.13
CA ASN A 96 -7.11 -13.13 -5.34
C ASN A 96 -7.60 -11.82 -5.96
N ASP A 97 -8.69 -11.25 -5.44
CA ASP A 97 -9.28 -10.02 -5.94
C ASP A 97 -8.44 -8.81 -5.51
N GLY A 98 -7.85 -8.12 -6.49
CA GLY A 98 -7.00 -6.94 -6.26
C GLY A 98 -7.77 -5.76 -5.66
N PHE A 99 -9.05 -5.58 -5.98
CA PHE A 99 -9.88 -4.52 -5.39
C PHE A 99 -10.12 -4.78 -3.91
N LYS A 100 -10.51 -6.00 -3.55
CA LYS A 100 -10.70 -6.41 -2.16
C LYS A 100 -9.40 -6.27 -1.36
N ILE A 101 -8.26 -6.68 -1.93
CA ILE A 101 -6.95 -6.55 -1.30
C ILE A 101 -6.58 -5.09 -1.08
N SER A 102 -6.86 -4.21 -2.04
CA SER A 102 -6.61 -2.78 -1.92
C SER A 102 -7.48 -2.13 -0.85
N GLU A 103 -8.75 -2.50 -0.77
CA GLU A 103 -9.67 -2.03 0.26
C GLU A 103 -9.21 -2.46 1.66
N GLU A 104 -8.82 -3.72 1.83
CA GLU A 104 -8.31 -4.23 3.10
C GLU A 104 -6.95 -3.62 3.48
N ASP A 105 -6.06 -3.39 2.50
CA ASP A 105 -4.78 -2.68 2.75
C ASP A 105 -5.05 -1.24 3.24
N MET A 106 -6.04 -0.58 2.67
CA MET A 106 -6.50 0.74 3.08
C MET A 106 -7.02 0.73 4.54
N LYS A 107 -7.86 -0.25 4.90
CA LYS A 107 -8.35 -0.41 6.27
C LYS A 107 -7.23 -0.67 7.26
N LEU A 108 -6.26 -1.51 6.90
CA LEU A 108 -5.10 -1.85 7.75
C LEU A 108 -4.12 -0.69 7.96
N ARG A 109 -3.93 0.15 6.95
CA ARG A 109 -3.06 1.35 7.04
C ARG A 109 -3.77 2.51 7.73
N GLY A 110 -5.09 2.54 7.68
CA GLY A 110 -5.91 3.67 8.04
C GLY A 110 -5.89 4.77 6.97
N PHE A 111 -6.98 5.49 6.85
CA PHE A 111 -7.17 6.53 5.83
C PHE A 111 -6.17 7.69 5.94
N GLY A 112 -5.54 7.88 7.09
CA GLY A 112 -4.55 8.93 7.31
C GLY A 112 -3.29 8.82 6.44
N ASP A 113 -2.88 7.61 6.01
CA ASP A 113 -1.74 7.41 5.12
C ASP A 113 -2.04 7.83 3.68
N ILE A 114 -3.29 7.65 3.24
CA ILE A 114 -3.70 7.93 1.86
C ILE A 114 -3.85 9.43 1.62
N LEU A 115 -4.30 10.15 2.64
CA LEU A 115 -4.47 11.59 2.57
C LEU A 115 -3.19 12.37 2.94
N GLY A 116 -2.05 11.70 3.13
CA GLY A 116 -0.79 12.35 3.48
C GLY A 116 -0.71 12.88 4.91
N PHE A 117 -1.73 12.65 5.73
CA PHE A 117 -1.81 13.21 7.09
C PHE A 117 -0.86 12.56 8.11
N LYS A 118 -0.31 11.38 7.82
CA LYS A 118 0.66 10.74 8.72
C LYS A 118 2.01 11.47 8.78
N GLN A 119 2.40 12.14 7.70
CA GLN A 119 3.63 12.94 7.70
C GLN A 119 3.52 14.18 8.60
N SER A 120 2.30 14.64 8.89
CA SER A 120 2.02 15.79 9.75
C SER A 120 1.67 15.41 11.21
N GLY A 121 1.83 14.15 11.61
CA GLY A 121 1.56 13.72 13.01
C GLY A 121 0.09 13.67 13.42
N ILE A 122 -0.84 13.97 12.54
CA ILE A 122 -2.29 13.97 12.82
C ILE A 122 -2.78 12.53 12.74
N LYS A 123 -2.87 11.86 13.88
CA LYS A 123 -3.29 10.45 13.96
C LYS A 123 -4.80 10.23 13.86
N ASN A 124 -5.61 11.20 14.26
CA ASN A 124 -7.07 11.05 14.34
C ASN A 124 -7.77 12.38 14.09
N PHE A 125 -8.88 12.36 13.34
CA PHE A 125 -9.84 13.45 13.37
C PHE A 125 -10.48 13.53 14.76
N LYS A 126 -10.73 14.73 15.27
CA LYS A 126 -11.30 14.90 16.63
C LYS A 126 -12.75 14.45 16.75
N LEU A 127 -13.53 14.58 15.68
CA LEU A 127 -14.98 14.40 15.70
C LEU A 127 -15.48 13.24 14.84
N ALA A 128 -14.69 12.77 13.88
CA ALA A 128 -15.14 11.74 12.95
C ALA A 128 -14.00 10.76 12.62
N ASP A 129 -14.34 9.50 12.49
CA ASP A 129 -13.47 8.44 12.00
C ASP A 129 -13.79 8.21 10.52
N PRO A 130 -12.81 8.31 9.59
CA PRO A 130 -13.04 8.11 8.16
C PRO A 130 -13.63 6.75 7.78
N VAL A 131 -13.39 5.73 8.60
CA VAL A 131 -13.90 4.37 8.38
C VAL A 131 -15.36 4.25 8.83
N HIS A 132 -15.67 4.73 10.04
CA HIS A 132 -16.97 4.57 10.65
C HIS A 132 -17.96 5.68 10.29
N ASN A 133 -17.46 6.85 9.87
CA ASN A 133 -18.27 8.02 9.57
C ASN A 133 -18.05 8.50 8.12
N HIS A 134 -17.98 7.58 7.16
CA HIS A 134 -17.75 7.91 5.74
C HIS A 134 -18.83 8.85 5.16
N ASP A 135 -20.06 8.69 5.59
CA ASP A 135 -21.20 9.55 5.24
C ASP A 135 -20.98 11.02 5.65
N LEU A 136 -20.36 11.26 6.81
CA LEU A 136 -20.03 12.62 7.26
C LEU A 136 -18.97 13.29 6.36
N PHE A 137 -18.02 12.52 5.83
CA PHE A 137 -17.03 13.05 4.91
C PHE A 137 -17.66 13.43 3.57
N ILE A 138 -18.59 12.62 3.05
CA ILE A 138 -19.36 12.93 1.84
C ILE A 138 -20.19 14.20 2.05
N LEU A 139 -20.84 14.33 3.21
CA LEU A 139 -21.62 15.51 3.56
C LEU A 139 -20.73 16.75 3.63
N ALA A 140 -19.58 16.65 4.29
CA ALA A 140 -18.62 17.76 4.39
C ALA A 140 -18.12 18.21 3.01
N GLU A 141 -17.81 17.28 2.11
CA GLU A 141 -17.41 17.61 0.74
C GLU A 141 -18.52 18.38 -0.02
N LYS A 142 -19.76 17.92 0.11
CA LYS A 142 -20.91 18.63 -0.50
C LYS A 142 -21.07 20.05 0.05
N GLU A 143 -20.92 20.23 1.36
CA GLU A 143 -21.03 21.54 2.00
C GLU A 143 -19.88 22.47 1.58
N ILE A 144 -18.65 21.97 1.50
CA ILE A 144 -17.52 22.75 1.01
C ILE A 144 -17.79 23.24 -0.42
N LYS A 145 -18.20 22.35 -1.33
CA LYS A 145 -18.56 22.69 -2.70
C LYS A 145 -19.72 23.72 -2.75
N ARG A 146 -20.71 23.63 -1.86
CA ARG A 146 -21.81 24.59 -1.76
C ARG A 146 -21.29 25.97 -1.36
N ILE A 147 -20.43 26.04 -0.35
CA ILE A 147 -19.80 27.29 0.14
C ILE A 147 -18.97 27.95 -0.96
N GLU A 148 -18.15 27.16 -1.68
CA GLU A 148 -17.33 27.62 -2.79
C GLU A 148 -18.19 28.18 -3.95
N ASN A 149 -19.20 27.43 -4.37
CA ASN A 149 -20.08 27.83 -5.49
C ASN A 149 -20.91 29.07 -5.18
N ASN A 150 -21.27 29.28 -3.92
CA ASN A 150 -22.05 30.44 -3.50
C ASN A 150 -21.16 31.65 -3.14
N ASN A 151 -19.84 31.55 -3.26
CA ASN A 151 -18.89 32.56 -2.80
C ASN A 151 -19.16 33.03 -1.36
N GLU A 152 -19.56 32.12 -0.48
CA GLU A 152 -19.87 32.45 0.92
C GLU A 152 -18.62 32.94 1.65
N ASP A 153 -18.79 33.93 2.51
CA ASP A 153 -17.67 34.46 3.30
C ASP A 153 -17.15 33.41 4.29
N ILE A 154 -15.96 32.90 4.01
CA ILE A 154 -15.26 31.89 4.82
C ILE A 154 -14.88 32.48 6.20
N SER A 155 -14.83 33.80 6.34
CA SER A 155 -14.43 34.44 7.59
C SER A 155 -15.33 34.05 8.78
N LYS A 156 -16.60 33.72 8.54
CA LYS A 156 -17.55 33.23 9.55
C LYS A 156 -17.12 31.92 10.20
N PHE A 157 -16.30 31.10 9.52
CA PHE A 157 -15.79 29.83 10.02
C PHE A 157 -14.41 29.95 10.71
N LYS A 158 -13.78 31.14 10.73
CA LYS A 158 -12.47 31.35 11.38
C LYS A 158 -12.40 30.84 12.82
N PRO A 159 -13.42 31.04 13.68
CA PRO A 159 -13.38 30.51 15.06
C PRO A 159 -13.33 28.97 15.09
N LEU A 160 -14.06 28.31 14.17
CA LEU A 160 -14.09 26.86 14.07
C LEU A 160 -12.75 26.35 13.53
N ILE A 161 -12.21 26.98 12.48
CA ILE A 161 -10.90 26.64 11.91
C ILE A 161 -9.82 26.76 12.97
N LYS A 162 -9.77 27.87 13.71
CA LYS A 162 -8.82 28.08 14.80
C LYS A 162 -8.93 27.04 15.91
N LEU A 163 -10.13 26.58 16.25
CA LEU A 163 -10.36 25.53 17.24
C LEU A 163 -9.76 24.18 16.85
N TYR A 164 -9.71 23.88 15.54
CA TYR A 164 -9.27 22.60 15.01
C TYR A 164 -7.93 22.66 14.28
N ASP A 165 -7.46 23.84 13.92
CA ASP A 165 -6.14 24.04 13.33
C ASP A 165 -5.05 23.75 14.37
N ARG A 166 -4.13 22.86 14.04
CA ARG A 166 -3.02 22.48 14.89
C ARG A 166 -1.70 23.15 14.49
N ALA A 167 -1.71 23.99 13.47
CA ALA A 167 -0.50 24.68 13.02
C ALA A 167 0.11 25.54 14.12
N ASP A 168 -0.72 26.13 15.00
CA ASP A 168 -0.27 26.94 16.14
C ASP A 168 0.40 26.12 17.25
N ILE A 169 0.10 24.81 17.37
CA ILE A 169 0.66 23.94 18.42
C ILE A 169 2.10 23.50 18.08
N ILE A 170 2.45 23.49 16.81
CA ILE A 170 3.79 23.07 16.36
C ILE A 170 4.82 24.18 16.61
N ASN A 171 4.41 25.44 16.60
CA ASN A 171 5.29 26.58 16.86
C ASN A 171 5.63 26.79 18.34
N ASP A 172 4.87 26.18 19.26
CA ASP A 172 5.14 26.25 20.72
C ASP A 172 6.04 25.13 21.24
N ILE A 173 6.46 24.18 20.36
CA ILE A 173 7.31 23.03 20.73
C ILE A 173 8.71 23.12 20.05
N ALA A 174 8.96 24.11 19.23
CA ALA A 174 10.25 24.43 18.65
C ALA A 174 10.90 25.57 19.44
#